data_331170391f257f043c34eb8a27028138
#
_entry.id   331170391f257f043c34eb8a27028138
#
_cell.length_a   1.000
_cell.length_b   1.000
_cell.length_c   1.000
_cell.angle_alpha   90.00
_cell.angle_beta   90.00
_cell.angle_gamma   90.00
#
_symmetry.space_group_name_H-M   'P 1'
#
loop_
_entity.id
_entity.type
_entity.pdbx_description
1 polymer ?
#
loop_
_entity_poly.entity_id
_entity_poly.type
_entity_poly.pdbx_seq_one_letter_code
_entity_poly.pdbx_strand_id
1 'polypeptide(L)'
;MFCYGNTDNLIFMLENIIEFRRIYKKHYYLCSVSFFLVMNSYWGGTVERKHKKKSSNLFPKRCIMKIKFLLFAVLISFPAVLSAQTIKGDVLVSGDGAPVDYKIPEGIREIAPNAFATSSVRSVECPASLEVIGQCAFFYANSLKTVTFAPNSKLKVIGEQAFSDCASLETIELPNSVDSIGTNAFVLCENLKKIAIPTGLKKLSRSTFMSCSNLMKVKFPETLKEIDETCFANCVSLTSLTLTGVETIGERAFYNCKVLTNVKLNEGLKEIKANAFQRCVALETLELPATVEKTGAKLFLQCPEFGGFTVVAASKYMTAVGGVLYSKDKSMLYECPQVIATDNFVVPAETKVIRSMAFFECQDIKAITLPANIEKIGTGALANNGMTKFNFATNNNFVFADDALYYRSPSGNGLYLMAVPCKGNRTDFVLQSKTSYIADYAFAYNNNVQKVYIPDLVIGIANRAFYACHGLKDIYSYRETAPELGEEVFGDVEFNKVYLHVKKGSEKSYTDNGWMFLWGDNIEGDYPNIADGIGNVATENMKCSVVRMNANEACLTANANISSVELYNAAGSLVSEVKQLNSNKVLITLPYHGFYIAKLKFNDGSVKVVKI
;
A
#
# COMPACT_ATOMS: atom_id res chain seq x y z
N MET A 1 -19.45 5.67 7.07
CA MET A 1 -19.77 5.58 5.64
C MET A 1 -19.19 6.82 4.98
N PHE A 2 -18.44 6.72 3.95
CA PHE A 2 -17.65 7.75 3.27
C PHE A 2 -16.35 8.19 3.96
N CYS A 3 -15.24 7.63 3.47
CA CYS A 3 -13.97 8.25 3.13
C CYS A 3 -12.86 7.18 3.02
N TYR A 4 -12.95 6.31 2.01
CA TYR A 4 -11.83 5.44 1.61
C TYR A 4 -11.70 5.53 0.08
N GLY A 5 -10.99 6.53 -0.39
CA GLY A 5 -10.91 6.63 -1.83
C GLY A 5 -9.93 7.60 -2.44
N ASN A 6 -8.77 7.91 -1.85
CA ASN A 6 -7.91 8.85 -2.58
C ASN A 6 -6.39 8.67 -2.45
N THR A 7 -5.85 7.97 -1.47
CA THR A 7 -4.40 7.92 -1.31
C THR A 7 -3.71 6.93 -2.25
N ASP A 8 -4.28 5.75 -2.44
CA ASP A 8 -3.69 4.74 -3.35
C ASP A 8 -3.78 5.15 -4.83
N ASN A 9 -4.85 5.87 -5.21
CA ASN A 9 -4.95 6.44 -6.55
C ASN A 9 -3.98 7.60 -6.75
N LEU A 10 -3.70 8.38 -5.70
CA LEU A 10 -2.76 9.50 -5.77
C LEU A 10 -1.32 9.01 -5.84
N ILE A 11 -0.96 7.99 -5.06
CA ILE A 11 0.37 7.38 -5.07
C ILE A 11 0.62 6.66 -6.39
N PHE A 12 -0.34 5.87 -6.86
CA PHE A 12 -0.26 5.20 -8.16
C PHE A 12 -0.18 6.20 -9.33
N MET A 13 -0.93 7.32 -9.26
CA MET A 13 -0.81 8.40 -10.24
C MET A 13 0.50 9.18 -10.08
N LEU A 14 0.97 9.44 -8.87
CA LEU A 14 2.23 10.15 -8.63
C LEU A 14 3.45 9.33 -9.02
N GLU A 15 3.47 8.03 -8.76
CA GLU A 15 4.54 7.13 -9.25
C GLU A 15 4.57 7.09 -10.78
N ASN A 16 3.42 6.97 -11.43
CA ASN A 16 3.34 7.05 -12.89
C ASN A 16 3.68 8.46 -13.42
N ILE A 17 3.35 9.54 -12.70
CA ILE A 17 3.71 10.92 -13.07
C ILE A 17 5.22 11.16 -12.88
N ILE A 18 5.84 10.60 -11.85
CA ILE A 18 7.28 10.74 -11.61
C ILE A 18 8.07 9.97 -12.66
N GLU A 19 7.63 8.76 -13.01
CA GLU A 19 8.25 7.97 -14.09
C GLU A 19 7.98 8.58 -15.46
N PHE A 20 6.79 9.10 -15.70
CA PHE A 20 6.43 9.92 -16.85
C PHE A 20 7.31 11.18 -16.96
N ARG A 21 7.55 11.91 -15.87
CA ARG A 21 8.48 13.06 -15.84
C ARG A 21 9.93 12.66 -16.10
N ARG A 22 10.36 11.48 -15.66
CA ARG A 22 11.74 10.98 -15.89
C ARG A 22 11.99 10.63 -17.33
N ILE A 23 11.00 10.09 -18.03
CA ILE A 23 11.04 9.76 -19.46
C ILE A 23 10.91 11.01 -20.33
N TYR A 24 10.05 11.95 -19.96
CA TYR A 24 9.72 13.12 -20.77
C TYR A 24 10.63 14.35 -20.58
N LYS A 25 11.53 14.35 -19.59
CA LYS A 25 12.51 15.45 -19.42
C LYS A 25 13.47 15.64 -20.61
N LYS A 26 13.47 14.74 -21.58
CA LYS A 26 14.35 14.77 -22.74
C LYS A 26 13.69 15.18 -24.06
N HIS A 27 12.38 15.09 -24.22
CA HIS A 27 11.70 15.47 -25.48
C HIS A 27 10.26 15.94 -25.22
N TYR A 28 9.91 17.12 -25.72
CA TYR A 28 8.59 17.71 -25.95
C TYR A 28 7.93 18.57 -24.86
N TYR A 29 8.02 19.87 -25.12
CA TYR A 29 7.33 20.97 -24.43
C TYR A 29 5.80 21.01 -24.70
N LEU A 30 5.25 20.27 -25.64
CA LEU A 30 3.83 20.32 -26.05
C LEU A 30 2.91 19.33 -25.30
N CYS A 31 3.41 18.18 -24.84
CA CYS A 31 2.60 17.23 -24.06
C CYS A 31 2.24 17.72 -22.65
N SER A 32 3.02 18.64 -22.07
CA SER A 32 2.80 19.13 -20.71
C SER A 32 1.55 20.03 -20.57
N VAL A 33 1.16 20.72 -21.63
CA VAL A 33 -0.01 21.63 -21.60
C VAL A 33 -1.32 20.86 -21.69
N SER A 34 -1.38 19.80 -22.50
CA SER A 34 -2.58 18.95 -22.61
C SER A 34 -2.84 18.14 -21.34
N PHE A 35 -1.78 17.68 -20.68
CA PHE A 35 -1.89 16.97 -19.39
C PHE A 35 -2.46 17.87 -18.26
N PHE A 36 -2.08 19.15 -18.24
CA PHE A 36 -2.60 20.11 -17.25
C PHE A 36 -4.09 20.44 -17.48
N LEU A 37 -4.58 20.39 -18.71
CA LEU A 37 -5.98 20.61 -19.04
C LEU A 37 -6.85 19.38 -18.71
N VAL A 38 -6.34 18.17 -18.89
CA VAL A 38 -7.02 16.93 -18.55
C VAL A 38 -7.15 16.78 -17.01
N MET A 39 -6.12 17.13 -16.26
CA MET A 39 -6.19 17.14 -14.79
C MET A 39 -7.26 18.11 -14.25
N ASN A 40 -7.46 19.25 -14.89
CA ASN A 40 -8.52 20.20 -14.48
C ASN A 40 -9.95 19.72 -14.80
N SER A 41 -10.15 18.87 -15.81
CA SER A 41 -11.47 18.30 -16.11
C SER A 41 -11.87 17.18 -15.16
N TYR A 42 -10.91 16.42 -14.63
CA TYR A 42 -11.13 15.36 -13.62
C TYR A 42 -11.36 15.90 -12.20
N TRP A 43 -10.87 17.11 -11.89
CA TRP A 43 -11.07 17.79 -10.59
C TRP A 43 -12.30 18.71 -10.56
N GLY A 44 -13.02 18.88 -11.68
CA GLY A 44 -14.21 19.73 -11.82
C GLY A 44 -15.52 19.16 -11.29
N GLY A 45 -15.53 17.99 -10.67
CA GLY A 45 -16.70 17.33 -10.09
C GLY A 45 -17.02 17.81 -8.67
N THR A 46 -17.83 18.86 -8.58
CA THR A 46 -18.69 19.25 -7.45
C THR A 46 -18.07 19.29 -6.04
N VAL A 47 -17.52 20.46 -5.70
CA VAL A 47 -17.55 20.94 -4.32
C VAL A 47 -18.51 22.12 -4.26
N GLU A 48 -19.72 21.87 -3.78
CA GLU A 48 -20.66 22.93 -3.41
C GLU A 48 -20.13 23.72 -2.21
N ARG A 49 -20.22 25.03 -2.40
CA ARG A 49 -19.77 26.06 -1.46
C ARG A 49 -20.51 26.00 -0.14
N LYS A 50 -19.76 25.98 0.95
CA LYS A 50 -20.07 26.78 2.16
C LYS A 50 -18.79 26.91 2.99
N HIS A 51 -18.07 28.05 2.86
CA HIS A 51 -17.69 28.88 3.99
C HIS A 51 -16.95 30.13 3.49
N LYS A 52 -17.53 31.27 3.84
CA LYS A 52 -16.89 32.59 3.78
C LYS A 52 -15.87 32.71 4.93
N LYS A 53 -14.61 33.04 4.67
CA LYS A 53 -13.93 34.28 5.11
C LYS A 53 -12.41 34.19 4.91
N LYS A 54 -11.93 35.25 4.23
CA LYS A 54 -10.64 35.93 4.32
C LYS A 54 -9.34 35.12 4.40
N SER A 55 -8.59 35.12 3.29
CA SER A 55 -7.20 35.61 3.29
C SER A 55 -6.74 35.92 1.86
N SER A 56 -6.30 37.15 1.73
CA SER A 56 -5.26 37.80 0.94
C SER A 56 -4.85 37.24 -0.42
N ASN A 57 -5.20 38.02 -1.42
CA ASN A 57 -4.54 38.30 -2.70
C ASN A 57 -3.06 37.91 -2.78
N LEU A 58 -2.75 36.99 -3.67
CA LEU A 58 -1.42 36.90 -4.25
C LEU A 58 -1.52 36.38 -5.70
N PHE A 59 -2.13 37.16 -6.57
CA PHE A 59 -1.86 37.26 -8.02
C PHE A 59 -2.90 38.21 -8.62
N PRO A 60 -2.51 39.29 -9.28
CA PRO A 60 -3.48 40.25 -9.80
C PRO A 60 -4.21 39.68 -11.02
N LYS A 61 -5.53 39.72 -10.97
CA LYS A 61 -6.47 39.29 -12.06
C LYS A 61 -6.14 39.85 -13.45
N ARG A 62 -5.29 40.88 -13.53
CA ARG A 62 -4.82 41.47 -14.80
C ARG A 62 -3.79 40.63 -15.55
N CYS A 63 -3.03 39.75 -14.89
CA CYS A 63 -2.07 38.86 -15.57
C CYS A 63 -2.76 37.70 -16.29
N ILE A 64 -3.79 37.11 -15.69
CA ILE A 64 -4.52 35.97 -16.30
C ILE A 64 -5.26 36.41 -17.57
N MET A 65 -5.79 37.64 -17.57
CA MET A 65 -6.49 38.16 -18.75
C MET A 65 -5.53 38.52 -19.88
N LYS A 66 -4.32 39.00 -19.56
CA LYS A 66 -3.28 39.27 -20.59
C LYS A 66 -2.71 38.00 -21.19
N ILE A 67 -2.56 36.93 -20.40
CA ILE A 67 -2.10 35.61 -20.90
C ILE A 67 -3.16 34.97 -21.80
N LYS A 68 -4.46 35.07 -21.44
CA LYS A 68 -5.56 34.61 -22.32
C LYS A 68 -5.64 35.40 -23.63
N PHE A 69 -5.41 36.71 -23.58
CA PHE A 69 -5.41 37.54 -24.79
C PHE A 69 -4.16 37.31 -25.65
N LEU A 70 -3.00 37.07 -25.05
CA LEU A 70 -1.76 36.76 -25.80
C LEU A 70 -1.85 35.38 -26.47
N LEU A 71 -2.41 34.38 -25.79
CA LEU A 71 -2.69 33.06 -26.36
C LEU A 71 -3.74 33.13 -27.48
N PHE A 72 -4.76 33.98 -27.34
CA PHE A 72 -5.78 34.17 -28.37
C PHE A 72 -5.22 34.96 -29.57
N ALA A 73 -4.34 35.92 -29.32
CA ALA A 73 -3.68 36.69 -30.40
C ALA A 73 -2.62 35.89 -31.17
N VAL A 74 -1.93 34.97 -30.50
CA VAL A 74 -0.97 34.04 -31.15
C VAL A 74 -1.73 32.98 -31.97
N LEU A 75 -2.94 32.58 -31.56
CA LEU A 75 -3.79 31.68 -32.35
C LEU A 75 -4.41 32.34 -33.60
N ILE A 76 -4.52 33.67 -33.64
CA ILE A 76 -5.13 34.39 -34.79
C ILE A 76 -4.07 34.85 -35.80
N SER A 77 -2.77 34.94 -35.41
CA SER A 77 -1.69 35.45 -36.28
C SER A 77 -0.90 34.37 -37.00
N PHE A 78 -1.19 33.08 -36.80
CA PHE A 78 -0.70 32.05 -37.70
C PHE A 78 -1.65 31.99 -38.91
N PRO A 79 -1.17 32.23 -40.14
CA PRO A 79 -1.95 31.88 -41.30
C PRO A 79 -2.28 30.39 -41.16
N ALA A 80 -3.55 30.03 -41.36
CA ALA A 80 -3.95 28.64 -41.52
C ALA A 80 -3.16 28.07 -42.72
N VAL A 81 -1.97 27.58 -42.44
CA VAL A 81 -1.31 26.64 -43.34
C VAL A 81 -2.24 25.44 -43.26
N LEU A 82 -3.04 25.25 -44.31
CA LEU A 82 -3.67 23.95 -44.55
C LEU A 82 -2.49 22.97 -44.59
N SER A 83 -2.18 22.32 -43.46
CA SER A 83 -1.17 21.28 -43.42
C SER A 83 -1.77 20.08 -44.15
N ALA A 84 -1.36 19.93 -45.40
CA ALA A 84 -1.69 18.78 -46.20
C ALA A 84 -1.03 17.55 -45.55
N GLN A 85 -1.72 16.42 -45.58
CA GLN A 85 -1.16 15.13 -45.22
C GLN A 85 0.25 14.99 -45.77
N THR A 86 1.20 14.63 -44.93
CA THR A 86 2.60 14.52 -45.39
C THR A 86 2.95 13.04 -45.50
N ILE A 87 3.09 12.56 -46.76
CA ILE A 87 3.63 11.24 -47.08
C ILE A 87 5.05 11.43 -47.60
N LYS A 88 5.99 10.64 -47.03
CA LYS A 88 7.39 10.59 -47.51
C LYS A 88 7.74 9.13 -47.81
N GLY A 89 7.81 8.80 -49.10
CA GLY A 89 7.99 7.42 -49.53
C GLY A 89 6.81 6.55 -49.14
N ASP A 90 7.04 5.51 -48.35
CA ASP A 90 6.06 4.58 -47.82
C ASP A 90 5.63 4.90 -46.37
N VAL A 91 5.95 6.10 -45.87
CA VAL A 91 5.64 6.55 -44.52
C VAL A 91 4.63 7.70 -44.53
N LEU A 92 3.52 7.54 -43.82
CA LEU A 92 2.58 8.60 -43.47
C LEU A 92 3.11 9.41 -42.29
N VAL A 93 3.73 10.54 -42.53
CA VAL A 93 4.43 11.35 -41.53
C VAL A 93 3.47 12.21 -40.71
N SER A 94 2.41 12.74 -41.33
CA SER A 94 1.36 13.53 -40.66
C SER A 94 0.00 13.28 -41.28
N GLY A 95 -1.01 13.11 -40.43
CA GLY A 95 -2.41 13.07 -40.81
C GLY A 95 -3.13 14.41 -40.66
N ASP A 96 -2.40 15.51 -40.48
CA ASP A 96 -2.98 16.85 -40.38
C ASP A 96 -3.81 17.17 -41.63
N GLY A 97 -5.03 17.68 -41.44
CA GLY A 97 -5.95 17.94 -42.53
C GLY A 97 -6.57 16.70 -43.17
N ALA A 98 -6.38 15.50 -42.58
CA ALA A 98 -7.05 14.30 -43.04
C ALA A 98 -8.58 14.48 -42.96
N PRO A 99 -9.35 13.92 -43.91
CA PRO A 99 -10.81 13.86 -43.80
C PRO A 99 -11.23 13.14 -42.49
N VAL A 100 -12.44 13.46 -42.04
CA VAL A 100 -13.00 12.84 -40.84
C VAL A 100 -13.05 11.29 -40.96
N ASP A 101 -13.34 10.80 -42.15
CA ASP A 101 -13.27 9.39 -42.54
C ASP A 101 -12.09 9.23 -43.51
N TYR A 102 -10.99 8.68 -43.03
CA TYR A 102 -9.76 8.67 -43.78
C TYR A 102 -9.34 7.27 -44.23
N LYS A 103 -9.09 7.13 -45.51
CA LYS A 103 -8.50 5.93 -46.10
C LYS A 103 -7.02 6.17 -46.40
N ILE A 104 -6.14 5.43 -45.72
CA ILE A 104 -4.71 5.47 -45.96
C ILE A 104 -4.40 4.84 -47.33
N PRO A 105 -3.63 5.50 -48.20
CA PRO A 105 -3.29 4.99 -49.54
C PRO A 105 -2.55 3.63 -49.48
N GLU A 106 -2.78 2.78 -50.48
CA GLU A 106 -1.98 1.57 -50.67
C GLU A 106 -0.51 1.91 -50.88
N GLY A 107 0.37 1.02 -50.40
CA GLY A 107 1.83 1.24 -50.46
C GLY A 107 2.40 1.85 -49.19
N ILE A 108 1.57 2.46 -48.32
CA ILE A 108 2.01 2.93 -47.00
C ILE A 108 2.31 1.73 -46.11
N ARG A 109 3.54 1.69 -45.55
CA ARG A 109 4.02 0.65 -44.66
C ARG A 109 4.10 1.11 -43.21
N GLU A 110 4.22 2.42 -42.96
CA GLU A 110 4.33 2.98 -41.64
C GLU A 110 3.45 4.21 -41.45
N ILE A 111 2.75 4.26 -40.33
CA ILE A 111 2.21 5.48 -39.76
C ILE A 111 3.24 5.98 -38.74
N ALA A 112 3.84 7.15 -39.02
CA ALA A 112 4.90 7.69 -38.19
C ALA A 112 4.44 8.00 -36.76
N PRO A 113 5.39 8.15 -35.82
CA PRO A 113 5.07 8.63 -34.48
C PRO A 113 4.30 9.95 -34.50
N ASN A 114 3.24 10.03 -33.67
CA ASN A 114 2.34 11.19 -33.54
C ASN A 114 1.56 11.60 -34.81
N ALA A 115 1.53 10.81 -35.87
CA ALA A 115 0.97 11.22 -37.17
C ALA A 115 -0.50 11.70 -37.09
N PHE A 116 -1.33 11.14 -36.25
CA PHE A 116 -2.72 11.53 -36.00
C PHE A 116 -2.97 11.94 -34.52
N ALA A 117 -1.91 12.30 -33.79
CA ALA A 117 -2.07 12.72 -32.42
C ALA A 117 -2.99 13.95 -32.34
N THR A 118 -3.97 13.90 -31.42
CA THR A 118 -5.00 14.97 -31.22
C THR A 118 -5.87 15.28 -32.45
N SER A 119 -5.85 14.42 -33.47
CA SER A 119 -6.64 14.65 -34.70
C SER A 119 -8.13 14.48 -34.46
N SER A 120 -8.95 15.10 -35.34
CA SER A 120 -10.40 14.96 -35.34
C SER A 120 -10.92 13.80 -36.22
N VAL A 121 -10.02 12.91 -36.67
CA VAL A 121 -10.39 11.76 -37.49
C VAL A 121 -11.34 10.84 -36.73
N ARG A 122 -12.41 10.39 -37.39
CA ARG A 122 -13.45 9.52 -36.82
C ARG A 122 -13.27 8.05 -37.22
N SER A 123 -12.88 7.79 -38.45
CA SER A 123 -12.57 6.45 -38.92
C SER A 123 -11.29 6.44 -39.76
N VAL A 124 -10.54 5.33 -39.64
CA VAL A 124 -9.33 5.10 -40.43
C VAL A 124 -9.38 3.72 -41.06
N GLU A 125 -9.21 3.67 -42.40
CA GLU A 125 -9.02 2.42 -43.14
C GLU A 125 -7.53 2.21 -43.43
N CYS A 126 -6.94 1.17 -42.87
CA CYS A 126 -5.53 0.84 -43.04
C CYS A 126 -5.31 -0.12 -44.22
N PRO A 127 -4.32 0.14 -45.12
CA PRO A 127 -4.03 -0.71 -46.28
C PRO A 127 -3.41 -2.05 -45.87
N ALA A 128 -3.42 -3.00 -46.79
CA ALA A 128 -2.77 -4.30 -46.57
C ALA A 128 -1.25 -4.20 -46.41
N SER A 129 -0.64 -3.18 -47.02
CA SER A 129 0.79 -2.90 -46.97
C SER A 129 1.30 -2.43 -45.61
N LEU A 130 0.40 -1.96 -44.71
CA LEU A 130 0.81 -1.38 -43.42
C LEU A 130 1.49 -2.42 -42.52
N GLU A 131 2.68 -2.09 -42.02
CA GLU A 131 3.50 -2.95 -41.16
C GLU A 131 3.65 -2.38 -39.74
N VAL A 132 3.68 -1.05 -39.62
CA VAL A 132 3.96 -0.37 -38.34
C VAL A 132 2.98 0.77 -38.10
N ILE A 133 2.41 0.79 -36.90
CA ILE A 133 1.75 1.97 -36.32
C ILE A 133 2.71 2.52 -35.26
N GLY A 134 3.24 3.72 -35.46
CA GLY A 134 4.27 4.31 -34.65
C GLY A 134 3.81 4.70 -33.24
N GLN A 135 4.77 5.09 -32.40
CA GLN A 135 4.51 5.58 -31.04
C GLN A 135 3.58 6.79 -31.06
N CYS A 136 2.58 6.81 -30.17
CA CYS A 136 1.60 7.91 -30.06
C CYS A 136 0.86 8.22 -31.38
N ALA A 137 0.82 7.32 -32.36
CA ALA A 137 0.32 7.62 -33.72
C ALA A 137 -1.09 8.21 -33.71
N PHE A 138 -1.98 7.76 -32.82
CA PHE A 138 -3.34 8.27 -32.61
C PHE A 138 -3.55 8.79 -31.18
N PHE A 139 -2.48 9.22 -30.50
CA PHE A 139 -2.57 9.71 -29.12
C PHE A 139 -3.62 10.83 -29.01
N TYR A 140 -4.57 10.68 -28.05
CA TYR A 140 -5.61 11.67 -27.80
C TYR A 140 -6.50 11.99 -29.04
N ALA A 141 -6.64 11.05 -29.98
CA ALA A 141 -7.57 11.18 -31.10
C ALA A 141 -9.00 10.87 -30.62
N ASN A 142 -9.59 11.77 -29.81
CA ASN A 142 -10.84 11.54 -29.09
C ASN A 142 -12.08 11.36 -29.97
N SER A 143 -12.00 11.71 -31.25
CA SER A 143 -13.08 11.52 -32.21
C SER A 143 -13.02 10.14 -32.88
N LEU A 144 -11.89 9.40 -32.76
CA LEU A 144 -11.64 8.14 -33.44
C LEU A 144 -12.56 7.04 -32.88
N LYS A 145 -13.48 6.55 -33.71
CA LYS A 145 -14.44 5.50 -33.34
C LYS A 145 -14.05 4.12 -33.86
N THR A 146 -13.47 4.07 -35.04
CA THR A 146 -13.15 2.81 -35.71
C THR A 146 -11.82 2.89 -36.44
N VAL A 147 -11.08 1.78 -36.35
CA VAL A 147 -9.90 1.52 -37.19
C VAL A 147 -10.10 0.15 -37.84
N THR A 148 -10.04 0.11 -39.16
CA THR A 148 -10.19 -1.13 -39.92
C THR A 148 -8.92 -1.46 -40.68
N PHE A 149 -8.64 -2.74 -40.86
CA PHE A 149 -7.48 -3.23 -41.58
C PHE A 149 -7.93 -4.04 -42.79
N ALA A 150 -7.26 -3.82 -43.92
CA ALA A 150 -7.55 -4.59 -45.13
C ALA A 150 -7.30 -6.10 -44.91
N PRO A 151 -7.98 -6.98 -45.67
CA PRO A 151 -7.66 -8.39 -45.65
C PRO A 151 -6.19 -8.66 -45.95
N ASN A 152 -5.62 -9.68 -45.30
CA ASN A 152 -4.17 -10.02 -45.39
C ASN A 152 -3.22 -8.88 -44.95
N SER A 153 -3.65 -8.06 -44.03
CA SER A 153 -2.80 -6.98 -43.44
C SER A 153 -1.46 -7.54 -42.96
N LYS A 154 -0.41 -6.80 -43.27
CA LYS A 154 0.98 -7.09 -42.87
C LYS A 154 1.38 -6.45 -41.55
N LEU A 155 0.44 -5.82 -40.83
CA LEU A 155 0.72 -5.11 -39.57
C LEU A 155 1.40 -6.04 -38.56
N LYS A 156 2.59 -5.63 -38.10
CA LYS A 156 3.41 -6.35 -37.12
C LYS A 156 3.46 -5.62 -35.79
N VAL A 157 3.61 -4.30 -35.83
CA VAL A 157 3.92 -3.50 -34.64
C VAL A 157 2.87 -2.43 -34.43
N ILE A 158 2.35 -2.38 -33.20
CA ILE A 158 1.60 -1.24 -32.66
C ILE A 158 2.48 -0.61 -31.58
N GLY A 159 2.91 0.63 -31.79
CA GLY A 159 3.85 1.33 -30.94
C GLY A 159 3.31 1.66 -29.55
N GLU A 160 4.21 2.14 -28.69
CA GLU A 160 3.87 2.63 -27.36
C GLU A 160 2.85 3.77 -27.46
N GLN A 161 1.80 3.73 -26.62
CA GLN A 161 0.73 4.75 -26.58
C GLN A 161 0.03 5.01 -27.93
N ALA A 162 0.13 4.10 -28.88
CA ALA A 162 -0.34 4.33 -30.26
C ALA A 162 -1.81 4.77 -30.35
N PHE A 163 -2.68 4.26 -29.47
CA PHE A 163 -4.10 4.62 -29.36
C PHE A 163 -4.46 5.10 -27.94
N SER A 164 -3.47 5.59 -27.15
CA SER A 164 -3.74 6.12 -25.83
C SER A 164 -4.72 7.28 -25.91
N ASP A 165 -5.70 7.30 -24.97
CA ASP A 165 -6.74 8.33 -24.88
C ASP A 165 -7.63 8.45 -26.14
N CYS A 166 -7.77 7.39 -26.94
CA CYS A 166 -8.81 7.32 -27.98
C CYS A 166 -10.17 7.01 -27.34
N ALA A 167 -10.70 7.96 -26.54
CA ALA A 167 -11.87 7.74 -25.70
C ALA A 167 -13.13 7.30 -26.47
N SER A 168 -13.28 7.69 -27.76
CA SER A 168 -14.41 7.27 -28.60
C SER A 168 -14.23 5.93 -29.31
N LEU A 169 -13.06 5.27 -29.20
CA LEU A 169 -12.79 4.01 -29.91
C LEU A 169 -13.68 2.88 -29.37
N GLU A 170 -14.66 2.46 -30.16
CA GLU A 170 -15.64 1.45 -29.74
C GLU A 170 -15.23 0.04 -30.10
N THR A 171 -14.61 -0.14 -31.27
CA THR A 171 -14.18 -1.44 -31.79
C THR A 171 -12.92 -1.33 -32.61
N ILE A 172 -12.04 -2.32 -32.45
CA ILE A 172 -10.87 -2.52 -33.29
C ILE A 172 -10.64 -4.03 -33.45
N GLU A 173 -10.49 -4.52 -34.67
CA GLU A 173 -10.18 -5.91 -34.95
C GLU A 173 -8.74 -6.01 -35.43
N LEU A 174 -7.85 -6.35 -34.49
CA LEU A 174 -6.41 -6.43 -34.78
C LEU A 174 -6.09 -7.64 -35.66
N PRO A 175 -5.28 -7.46 -36.71
CA PRO A 175 -4.82 -8.57 -37.55
C PRO A 175 -3.99 -9.59 -36.74
N ASN A 176 -4.14 -10.88 -37.05
CA ASN A 176 -3.35 -11.94 -36.43
C ASN A 176 -1.84 -11.88 -36.74
N SER A 177 -1.46 -11.05 -37.71
CA SER A 177 -0.07 -10.75 -38.05
C SER A 177 0.66 -9.91 -36.99
N VAL A 178 -0.09 -9.22 -36.12
CA VAL A 178 0.50 -8.38 -35.04
C VAL A 178 1.21 -9.28 -34.01
N ASP A 179 2.48 -9.03 -33.83
CA ASP A 179 3.36 -9.74 -32.90
C ASP A 179 3.93 -8.84 -31.79
N SER A 180 3.72 -7.52 -31.87
CA SER A 180 4.14 -6.55 -30.86
C SER A 180 3.09 -5.46 -30.63
N ILE A 181 2.72 -5.27 -29.35
CA ILE A 181 1.90 -4.14 -28.89
C ILE A 181 2.65 -3.46 -27.75
N GLY A 182 2.93 -2.18 -27.92
CA GLY A 182 3.70 -1.39 -26.97
C GLY A 182 2.98 -1.09 -25.66
N THR A 183 3.73 -0.61 -24.68
CA THR A 183 3.23 -0.15 -23.39
C THR A 183 2.17 0.94 -23.59
N ASN A 184 1.08 0.88 -22.79
CA ASN A 184 -0.03 1.85 -22.82
C ASN A 184 -0.73 1.99 -24.20
N ALA A 185 -0.60 1.04 -25.11
CA ALA A 185 -1.04 1.21 -26.50
C ALA A 185 -2.53 1.58 -26.63
N PHE A 186 -3.40 1.11 -25.73
CA PHE A 186 -4.85 1.37 -25.70
C PHE A 186 -5.30 1.92 -24.33
N VAL A 187 -4.41 2.51 -23.55
CA VAL A 187 -4.78 3.09 -22.25
C VAL A 187 -5.84 4.16 -22.44
N LEU A 188 -6.87 4.19 -21.55
CA LEU A 188 -7.98 5.16 -21.60
C LEU A 188 -8.83 5.11 -22.91
N CYS A 189 -8.86 3.98 -23.63
CA CYS A 189 -9.86 3.73 -24.65
C CYS A 189 -11.20 3.39 -23.98
N GLU A 190 -11.82 4.40 -23.36
CA GLU A 190 -12.96 4.21 -22.44
C GLU A 190 -14.16 3.52 -23.08
N ASN A 191 -14.42 3.74 -24.37
CA ASN A 191 -15.56 3.16 -25.08
C ASN A 191 -15.28 1.82 -25.77
N LEU A 192 -14.05 1.29 -25.65
CA LEU A 192 -13.70 -0.01 -26.22
C LEU A 192 -14.48 -1.15 -25.52
N LYS A 193 -15.35 -1.86 -26.23
CA LYS A 193 -16.30 -2.84 -25.66
C LYS A 193 -15.76 -4.27 -25.67
N LYS A 194 -14.95 -4.61 -26.67
CA LYS A 194 -14.40 -5.96 -26.87
C LYS A 194 -13.07 -5.88 -27.59
N ILE A 195 -12.20 -6.85 -27.32
CA ILE A 195 -10.95 -7.03 -28.04
C ILE A 195 -10.63 -8.52 -28.21
N ALA A 196 -10.13 -8.89 -29.38
CA ALA A 196 -9.48 -10.18 -29.61
C ALA A 196 -7.96 -9.93 -29.68
N ILE A 197 -7.22 -10.62 -28.84
CA ILE A 197 -5.75 -10.52 -28.83
C ILE A 197 -5.22 -11.33 -30.02
N PRO A 198 -4.34 -10.75 -30.86
CA PRO A 198 -3.77 -11.42 -32.02
C PRO A 198 -3.02 -12.71 -31.68
N THR A 199 -3.15 -13.72 -32.54
CA THR A 199 -2.45 -15.02 -32.36
C THR A 199 -0.93 -14.92 -32.55
N GLY A 200 -0.42 -13.86 -33.19
CA GLY A 200 1.01 -13.57 -33.29
C GLY A 200 1.65 -13.18 -31.96
N LEU A 201 0.85 -12.63 -31.04
CA LEU A 201 1.34 -12.03 -29.80
C LEU A 201 1.72 -13.08 -28.75
N LYS A 202 2.87 -12.91 -28.11
CA LYS A 202 3.35 -13.75 -27.00
C LYS A 202 3.22 -13.06 -25.64
N LYS A 203 3.22 -11.73 -25.63
CA LYS A 203 3.15 -10.91 -24.43
C LYS A 203 2.24 -9.71 -24.66
N LEU A 204 1.37 -9.42 -23.69
CA LEU A 204 0.72 -8.12 -23.54
C LEU A 204 1.58 -7.23 -22.64
N SER A 205 1.99 -6.10 -23.16
CA SER A 205 2.85 -5.15 -22.46
C SER A 205 2.12 -4.45 -21.32
N ARG A 206 2.90 -3.80 -20.44
CA ARG A 206 2.41 -3.03 -19.29
C ARG A 206 1.30 -2.07 -19.71
N SER A 207 0.21 -2.05 -18.93
CA SER A 207 -0.93 -1.12 -19.05
C SER A 207 -1.57 -1.05 -20.44
N THR A 208 -1.41 -2.07 -21.28
CA THR A 208 -1.90 -2.04 -22.68
C THR A 208 -3.37 -1.62 -22.78
N PHE A 209 -4.26 -2.12 -21.91
CA PHE A 209 -5.69 -1.82 -21.88
C PHE A 209 -6.14 -1.19 -20.55
N MET A 210 -5.22 -0.55 -19.83
CA MET A 210 -5.55 0.10 -18.55
C MET A 210 -6.62 1.17 -18.75
N SER A 211 -7.62 1.17 -17.88
CA SER A 211 -8.75 2.13 -17.91
C SER A 211 -9.62 2.09 -19.17
N CYS A 212 -9.67 0.94 -19.87
CA CYS A 212 -10.71 0.66 -20.86
C CYS A 212 -12.02 0.34 -20.11
N SER A 213 -12.68 1.38 -19.58
CA SER A 213 -13.77 1.24 -18.60
C SER A 213 -15.00 0.47 -19.12
N ASN A 214 -15.29 0.51 -20.41
CA ASN A 214 -16.39 -0.23 -21.03
C ASN A 214 -15.98 -1.59 -21.62
N LEU A 215 -14.74 -2.04 -21.40
CA LEU A 215 -14.27 -3.32 -21.93
C LEU A 215 -14.94 -4.48 -21.18
N MET A 216 -15.85 -5.18 -21.86
CA MET A 216 -16.64 -6.28 -21.29
C MET A 216 -16.05 -7.66 -21.60
N LYS A 217 -15.39 -7.84 -22.74
CA LYS A 217 -14.89 -9.13 -23.22
C LYS A 217 -13.51 -9.02 -23.84
N VAL A 218 -12.65 -9.96 -23.45
CA VAL A 218 -11.32 -10.15 -24.04
C VAL A 218 -11.22 -11.60 -24.50
N LYS A 219 -10.82 -11.82 -25.76
CA LYS A 219 -10.50 -13.16 -26.28
C LYS A 219 -8.99 -13.34 -26.28
N PHE A 220 -8.50 -14.30 -25.50
CA PHE A 220 -7.08 -14.64 -25.41
C PHE A 220 -6.73 -15.80 -26.32
N PRO A 221 -5.63 -15.73 -27.09
CA PRO A 221 -5.15 -16.85 -27.87
C PRO A 221 -4.29 -17.79 -27.02
N GLU A 222 -4.18 -19.06 -27.44
CA GLU A 222 -3.29 -20.04 -26.78
C GLU A 222 -1.80 -19.68 -26.87
N THR A 223 -1.44 -18.82 -27.81
CA THR A 223 -0.08 -18.38 -28.05
C THR A 223 0.41 -17.36 -27.01
N LEU A 224 -0.51 -16.65 -26.35
CA LEU A 224 -0.15 -15.62 -25.35
C LEU A 224 0.42 -16.28 -24.09
N LYS A 225 1.63 -15.86 -23.67
CA LYS A 225 2.33 -16.41 -22.51
C LYS A 225 2.36 -15.48 -21.31
N GLU A 226 2.33 -14.18 -21.55
CA GLU A 226 2.46 -13.20 -20.48
C GLU A 226 1.44 -12.08 -20.61
N ILE A 227 0.76 -11.78 -19.50
CA ILE A 227 -0.01 -10.55 -19.29
C ILE A 227 0.79 -9.73 -18.28
N ASP A 228 1.34 -8.60 -18.72
CA ASP A 228 2.24 -7.78 -17.92
C ASP A 228 1.49 -6.92 -16.89
N GLU A 229 2.23 -6.15 -16.13
CA GLU A 229 1.76 -5.29 -15.04
C GLU A 229 0.63 -4.36 -15.51
N THR A 230 -0.42 -4.23 -14.69
CA THR A 230 -1.56 -3.30 -14.87
C THR A 230 -2.27 -3.40 -16.22
N CYS A 231 -2.07 -4.48 -16.97
CA CYS A 231 -2.50 -4.59 -18.37
C CYS A 231 -4.00 -4.32 -18.57
N PHE A 232 -4.86 -4.80 -17.67
CA PHE A 232 -6.31 -4.58 -17.65
C PHE A 232 -6.79 -3.86 -16.38
N ALA A 233 -5.91 -3.11 -15.72
CA ALA A 233 -6.29 -2.35 -14.54
C ALA A 233 -7.40 -1.34 -14.87
N ASN A 234 -8.39 -1.21 -13.98
CA ASN A 234 -9.57 -0.35 -14.16
C ASN A 234 -10.48 -0.71 -15.35
N CYS A 235 -10.44 -1.92 -15.86
CA CYS A 235 -11.46 -2.43 -16.79
C CYS A 235 -12.73 -2.78 -16.00
N VAL A 236 -13.43 -1.76 -15.52
CA VAL A 236 -14.51 -1.89 -14.53
C VAL A 236 -15.76 -2.60 -15.05
N SER A 237 -15.89 -2.80 -16.37
CA SER A 237 -16.98 -3.53 -17.01
C SER A 237 -16.61 -4.97 -17.42
N LEU A 238 -15.38 -5.42 -17.15
CA LEU A 238 -14.96 -6.78 -17.49
C LEU A 238 -15.65 -7.79 -16.58
N THR A 239 -16.52 -8.65 -17.15
CA THR A 239 -17.35 -9.58 -16.38
C THR A 239 -16.75 -10.97 -16.22
N SER A 240 -15.95 -11.40 -17.19
CA SER A 240 -15.35 -12.73 -17.20
C SER A 240 -13.97 -12.74 -17.83
N LEU A 241 -13.15 -13.67 -17.37
CA LEU A 241 -11.80 -13.92 -17.87
C LEU A 241 -11.65 -15.41 -18.14
N THR A 242 -11.25 -15.77 -19.36
CA THR A 242 -10.89 -17.14 -19.70
C THR A 242 -9.52 -17.13 -20.36
N LEU A 243 -8.51 -17.63 -19.66
CA LEU A 243 -7.15 -17.75 -20.15
C LEU A 243 -6.96 -19.12 -20.82
N THR A 244 -6.15 -19.19 -21.86
CA THR A 244 -5.96 -20.43 -22.63
C THR A 244 -4.49 -20.85 -22.80
N GLY A 245 -3.54 -19.92 -22.66
CA GLY A 245 -2.11 -20.23 -22.89
C GLY A 245 -1.16 -19.50 -21.97
N VAL A 246 -1.70 -18.70 -21.05
CA VAL A 246 -0.92 -17.77 -20.20
C VAL A 246 -0.10 -18.52 -19.16
N GLU A 247 1.16 -18.17 -19.03
CA GLU A 247 2.09 -18.72 -18.04
C GLU A 247 2.33 -17.75 -16.86
N THR A 248 2.21 -16.45 -17.09
CA THR A 248 2.41 -15.42 -16.05
C THR A 248 1.34 -14.34 -16.12
N ILE A 249 0.74 -14.03 -14.96
CA ILE A 249 -0.12 -12.86 -14.73
C ILE A 249 0.68 -11.84 -13.93
N GLY A 250 0.84 -10.64 -14.47
CA GLY A 250 1.61 -9.53 -13.91
C GLY A 250 1.00 -8.90 -12.66
N GLU A 251 1.77 -8.05 -12.02
CA GLU A 251 1.31 -7.30 -10.86
C GLU A 251 0.14 -6.39 -11.22
N ARG A 252 -0.91 -6.41 -10.38
CA ARG A 252 -2.12 -5.58 -10.62
C ARG A 252 -2.74 -5.73 -12.00
N ALA A 253 -2.50 -6.83 -12.71
CA ALA A 253 -2.93 -7.02 -14.09
C ALA A 253 -4.43 -6.82 -14.29
N PHE A 254 -5.26 -7.19 -13.31
CA PHE A 254 -6.71 -7.03 -13.28
C PHE A 254 -7.18 -6.17 -12.09
N TYR A 255 -6.33 -5.23 -11.65
CA TYR A 255 -6.67 -4.30 -10.56
C TYR A 255 -7.98 -3.56 -10.86
N ASN A 256 -8.90 -3.54 -9.87
CA ASN A 256 -10.14 -2.77 -9.93
C ASN A 256 -11.08 -3.18 -11.10
N CYS A 257 -11.08 -4.46 -11.50
CA CYS A 257 -12.09 -5.03 -12.38
C CYS A 257 -13.34 -5.36 -11.54
N LYS A 258 -14.15 -4.34 -11.25
CA LYS A 258 -15.19 -4.36 -10.20
C LYS A 258 -16.29 -5.39 -10.41
N VAL A 259 -16.65 -5.69 -11.65
CA VAL A 259 -17.73 -6.63 -11.98
C VAL A 259 -17.24 -8.00 -12.47
N LEU A 260 -15.95 -8.27 -12.29
CA LEU A 260 -15.36 -9.55 -12.66
C LEU A 260 -15.83 -10.63 -11.68
N THR A 261 -16.64 -11.56 -12.15
CA THR A 261 -17.22 -12.65 -11.33
C THR A 261 -16.67 -14.02 -11.70
N ASN A 262 -16.25 -14.22 -12.94
CA ASN A 262 -15.84 -15.53 -13.44
C ASN A 262 -14.42 -15.47 -14.01
N VAL A 263 -13.50 -16.19 -13.36
CA VAL A 263 -12.10 -16.29 -13.79
C VAL A 263 -11.76 -17.77 -13.99
N LYS A 264 -11.48 -18.14 -15.25
CA LYS A 264 -10.98 -19.46 -15.63
C LYS A 264 -9.51 -19.35 -15.99
N LEU A 265 -8.67 -19.90 -15.14
CA LEU A 265 -7.24 -20.02 -15.37
C LEU A 265 -6.93 -21.31 -16.13
N ASN A 266 -5.93 -21.27 -17.01
CA ASN A 266 -5.52 -22.45 -17.79
C ASN A 266 -4.47 -23.28 -17.07
N GLU A 267 -4.45 -24.57 -17.33
CA GLU A 267 -3.27 -25.39 -17.06
C GLU A 267 -2.07 -24.87 -17.85
N GLY A 268 -0.90 -24.82 -17.20
CA GLY A 268 0.30 -24.15 -17.74
C GLY A 268 0.57 -22.77 -17.12
N LEU A 269 -0.41 -22.18 -16.39
CA LEU A 269 -0.16 -20.99 -15.59
C LEU A 269 0.80 -21.33 -14.43
N LYS A 270 1.89 -20.59 -14.32
CA LYS A 270 2.98 -20.84 -13.34
C LYS A 270 3.00 -19.80 -12.23
N GLU A 271 2.72 -18.53 -12.57
CA GLU A 271 2.87 -17.43 -11.63
C GLU A 271 1.72 -16.42 -11.72
N ILE A 272 1.21 -16.01 -10.56
CA ILE A 272 0.31 -14.85 -10.40
C ILE A 272 1.00 -13.86 -9.48
N LYS A 273 1.37 -12.68 -9.98
CA LYS A 273 2.10 -11.67 -9.20
C LYS A 273 1.20 -10.92 -8.22
N ALA A 274 1.80 -10.11 -7.36
CA ALA A 274 1.12 -9.40 -6.28
C ALA A 274 -0.05 -8.53 -6.77
N ASN A 275 -1.11 -8.44 -5.96
CA ASN A 275 -2.26 -7.57 -6.21
C ASN A 275 -2.99 -7.84 -7.53
N ALA A 276 -2.78 -8.98 -8.19
CA ALA A 276 -3.26 -9.24 -9.56
C ALA A 276 -4.77 -9.01 -9.71
N PHE A 277 -5.57 -9.31 -8.68
CA PHE A 277 -7.03 -9.14 -8.64
C PHE A 277 -7.48 -8.18 -7.53
N GLN A 278 -6.61 -7.29 -7.07
CA GLN A 278 -6.98 -6.30 -6.06
C GLN A 278 -8.17 -5.47 -6.52
N ARG A 279 -9.15 -5.22 -5.63
CA ARG A 279 -10.41 -4.50 -5.91
C ARG A 279 -11.32 -5.16 -6.94
N CYS A 280 -11.19 -6.45 -7.19
CA CYS A 280 -12.19 -7.23 -7.92
C CYS A 280 -13.36 -7.57 -6.97
N VAL A 281 -14.16 -6.56 -6.65
CA VAL A 281 -15.13 -6.62 -5.55
C VAL A 281 -16.26 -7.64 -5.74
N ALA A 282 -16.53 -8.07 -6.98
CA ALA A 282 -17.56 -9.06 -7.27
C ALA A 282 -17.01 -10.50 -7.39
N LEU A 283 -15.70 -10.71 -7.23
CA LEU A 283 -15.09 -12.02 -7.39
C LEU A 283 -15.20 -12.82 -6.08
N GLU A 284 -15.92 -13.94 -6.13
CA GLU A 284 -16.22 -14.76 -4.94
C GLU A 284 -15.20 -15.87 -4.71
N THR A 285 -14.67 -16.48 -5.76
CA THR A 285 -13.75 -17.62 -5.65
C THR A 285 -12.72 -17.64 -6.78
N LEU A 286 -11.57 -18.26 -6.54
CA LEU A 286 -10.59 -18.56 -7.58
C LEU A 286 -10.09 -20.00 -7.47
N GLU A 287 -10.23 -20.75 -8.55
CA GLU A 287 -9.60 -22.05 -8.69
C GLU A 287 -8.20 -21.92 -9.28
N LEU A 288 -7.19 -22.41 -8.55
CA LEU A 288 -5.80 -22.43 -9.01
C LEU A 288 -5.52 -23.76 -9.71
N PRO A 289 -5.06 -23.74 -10.98
CA PRO A 289 -4.63 -24.94 -11.70
C PRO A 289 -3.43 -25.61 -11.04
N ALA A 290 -3.22 -26.88 -11.36
CA ALA A 290 -2.15 -27.69 -10.75
C ALA A 290 -0.75 -27.16 -10.99
N THR A 291 -0.57 -26.37 -12.03
CA THR A 291 0.73 -25.86 -12.50
C THR A 291 1.19 -24.57 -11.83
N VAL A 292 0.33 -23.92 -11.02
CA VAL A 292 0.72 -22.67 -10.32
C VAL A 292 1.75 -22.97 -9.25
N GLU A 293 2.95 -22.44 -9.45
CA GLU A 293 4.11 -22.58 -8.58
C GLU A 293 4.24 -21.45 -7.59
N LYS A 294 3.87 -20.24 -8.02
CA LYS A 294 4.09 -19.00 -7.25
C LYS A 294 2.87 -18.09 -7.29
N THR A 295 2.58 -17.49 -6.13
CA THR A 295 1.63 -16.39 -6.01
C THR A 295 2.29 -15.19 -5.36
N GLY A 296 1.96 -14.00 -5.81
CA GLY A 296 2.29 -12.73 -5.15
C GLY A 296 1.53 -12.57 -3.83
N ALA A 297 1.85 -11.57 -3.04
CA ALA A 297 1.09 -11.22 -1.84
C ALA A 297 -0.16 -10.42 -2.21
N LYS A 298 -1.20 -10.50 -1.36
CA LYS A 298 -2.43 -9.68 -1.48
C LYS A 298 -3.11 -9.82 -2.85
N LEU A 299 -3.27 -11.02 -3.34
CA LEU A 299 -3.93 -11.23 -4.64
C LEU A 299 -5.31 -10.56 -4.66
N PHE A 300 -6.06 -10.64 -3.54
CA PHE A 300 -7.45 -10.22 -3.38
C PHE A 300 -7.63 -9.12 -2.32
N LEU A 301 -6.68 -8.18 -2.23
CA LEU A 301 -6.84 -7.02 -1.36
C LEU A 301 -8.06 -6.19 -1.76
N GLN A 302 -8.90 -5.80 -0.79
CA GLN A 302 -10.14 -5.04 -1.02
C GLN A 302 -11.15 -5.77 -1.94
N CYS A 303 -11.29 -7.09 -1.74
CA CYS A 303 -12.26 -7.95 -2.40
C CYS A 303 -13.25 -8.51 -1.37
N PRO A 304 -14.24 -7.74 -0.93
CA PRO A 304 -15.10 -8.09 0.20
C PRO A 304 -15.95 -9.36 0.00
N GLU A 305 -16.19 -9.77 -1.25
CA GLU A 305 -16.96 -10.98 -1.56
C GLU A 305 -16.07 -12.22 -1.75
N PHE A 306 -14.73 -12.07 -1.67
CA PHE A 306 -13.82 -13.18 -1.95
C PHE A 306 -13.82 -14.22 -0.83
N GLY A 307 -14.58 -15.30 -1.03
CA GLY A 307 -14.76 -16.43 -0.10
C GLY A 307 -13.59 -17.40 -0.05
N GLY A 308 -12.71 -17.43 -1.04
CA GLY A 308 -11.50 -18.22 -0.96
C GLY A 308 -11.00 -18.88 -2.22
N PHE A 309 -9.90 -19.60 -2.02
CA PHE A 309 -9.23 -20.38 -3.03
C PHE A 309 -9.76 -21.82 -3.08
N THR A 310 -9.80 -22.37 -4.27
CA THR A 310 -9.74 -23.81 -4.50
C THR A 310 -8.47 -24.13 -5.28
N VAL A 311 -7.91 -25.31 -5.07
CA VAL A 311 -6.69 -25.75 -5.74
C VAL A 311 -6.93 -27.14 -6.32
N VAL A 312 -6.64 -27.33 -7.60
CA VAL A 312 -6.75 -28.63 -8.26
C VAL A 312 -5.93 -29.67 -7.48
N ALA A 313 -6.54 -30.82 -7.20
CA ALA A 313 -5.96 -31.86 -6.32
C ALA A 313 -4.57 -32.35 -6.76
N ALA A 314 -4.30 -32.36 -8.08
CA ALA A 314 -3.03 -32.73 -8.67
C ALA A 314 -1.88 -31.74 -8.43
N SER A 315 -2.16 -30.55 -7.85
CA SER A 315 -1.11 -29.57 -7.56
C SER A 315 -0.04 -30.16 -6.62
N LYS A 316 1.22 -29.93 -6.97
CA LYS A 316 2.40 -30.28 -6.17
C LYS A 316 2.90 -29.13 -5.30
N TYR A 317 2.40 -27.93 -5.55
CA TYR A 317 2.93 -26.68 -4.98
C TYR A 317 2.06 -26.11 -3.88
N MET A 318 0.74 -26.16 -4.06
CA MET A 318 -0.22 -25.47 -3.20
C MET A 318 -1.40 -26.36 -2.82
N THR A 319 -2.09 -25.97 -1.74
CA THR A 319 -3.36 -26.53 -1.31
C THR A 319 -4.22 -25.43 -0.69
N ALA A 320 -5.52 -25.62 -0.70
CA ALA A 320 -6.45 -24.74 0.00
C ALA A 320 -7.18 -25.53 1.09
N VAL A 321 -7.35 -24.93 2.25
CA VAL A 321 -8.09 -25.49 3.38
C VAL A 321 -9.05 -24.44 3.90
N GLY A 322 -10.34 -24.70 3.83
CA GLY A 322 -11.36 -23.71 4.21
C GLY A 322 -11.25 -22.39 3.47
N GLY A 323 -10.84 -22.42 2.17
CA GLY A 323 -10.62 -21.23 1.35
C GLY A 323 -9.27 -20.54 1.54
N VAL A 324 -8.52 -20.86 2.58
CA VAL A 324 -7.19 -20.29 2.88
C VAL A 324 -6.12 -21.00 2.05
N LEU A 325 -5.21 -20.24 1.45
CA LEU A 325 -4.15 -20.76 0.58
C LEU A 325 -2.87 -21.07 1.35
N TYR A 326 -2.34 -22.27 1.15
CA TYR A 326 -1.09 -22.77 1.76
C TYR A 326 -0.15 -23.38 0.72
N SER A 327 1.14 -23.54 1.10
CA SER A 327 2.00 -24.51 0.44
C SER A 327 1.43 -25.94 0.53
N LYS A 328 1.82 -26.83 -0.37
CA LYS A 328 1.26 -28.20 -0.42
C LYS A 328 1.39 -28.96 0.90
N ASP A 329 2.49 -28.79 1.60
CA ASP A 329 2.79 -29.37 2.91
C ASP A 329 2.24 -28.53 4.08
N LYS A 330 1.55 -27.43 3.81
CA LYS A 330 1.05 -26.44 4.77
C LYS A 330 2.11 -25.77 5.64
N SER A 331 3.39 -25.93 5.31
CA SER A 331 4.46 -25.26 6.05
C SER A 331 4.44 -23.75 5.90
N MET A 332 3.80 -23.23 4.84
CA MET A 332 3.62 -21.80 4.61
C MET A 332 2.16 -21.43 4.36
N LEU A 333 1.64 -20.46 5.10
CA LEU A 333 0.35 -19.82 4.85
C LEU A 333 0.55 -18.62 3.93
N TYR A 334 -0.09 -18.64 2.76
CA TYR A 334 0.06 -17.60 1.74
C TYR A 334 -0.94 -16.45 1.92
N GLU A 335 -2.23 -16.74 1.99
CA GLU A 335 -3.28 -15.72 2.03
C GLU A 335 -4.57 -16.27 2.64
N CYS A 336 -5.16 -15.51 3.57
CA CYS A 336 -6.47 -15.77 4.16
C CYS A 336 -7.49 -14.82 3.53
N PRO A 337 -8.62 -15.34 3.02
CA PRO A 337 -9.72 -14.53 2.49
C PRO A 337 -10.34 -13.63 3.56
N GLN A 338 -10.80 -12.45 3.14
CA GLN A 338 -11.35 -11.42 4.05
C GLN A 338 -12.65 -11.85 4.73
N VAL A 339 -13.47 -12.65 4.04
CA VAL A 339 -14.79 -13.09 4.54
C VAL A 339 -14.74 -14.23 5.56
N ILE A 340 -13.54 -14.75 5.87
CA ILE A 340 -13.42 -15.78 6.90
C ILE A 340 -13.84 -15.19 8.26
N ALA A 341 -14.96 -15.69 8.78
CA ALA A 341 -15.51 -15.28 10.07
C ALA A 341 -15.30 -16.39 11.10
N THR A 342 -14.61 -16.10 12.19
CA THR A 342 -14.39 -17.04 13.28
C THR A 342 -13.99 -16.34 14.57
N ASP A 343 -14.43 -16.87 15.69
CA ASP A 343 -13.98 -16.38 17.01
C ASP A 343 -12.51 -16.69 17.27
N ASN A 344 -11.98 -17.76 16.66
CA ASN A 344 -10.57 -18.12 16.78
C ASN A 344 -10.09 -18.88 15.55
N PHE A 345 -9.22 -18.27 14.77
CA PHE A 345 -8.56 -18.92 13.64
C PHE A 345 -7.37 -19.74 14.14
N VAL A 346 -7.42 -21.05 13.95
CA VAL A 346 -6.32 -21.94 14.34
C VAL A 346 -5.42 -22.18 13.13
N VAL A 347 -4.20 -21.66 13.18
CA VAL A 347 -3.20 -21.92 12.14
C VAL A 347 -2.74 -23.38 12.26
N PRO A 348 -2.69 -24.15 11.14
CA PRO A 348 -2.27 -25.55 11.16
C PRO A 348 -0.92 -25.76 11.85
N ALA A 349 -0.78 -26.88 12.56
CA ALA A 349 0.43 -27.20 13.33
C ALA A 349 1.69 -27.34 12.45
N GLU A 350 1.53 -27.67 11.17
CA GLU A 350 2.60 -27.78 10.20
C GLU A 350 3.16 -26.43 9.75
N THR A 351 2.41 -25.33 10.00
CA THR A 351 2.78 -24.00 9.50
C THR A 351 3.94 -23.42 10.28
N LYS A 352 5.01 -23.13 9.57
CA LYS A 352 6.24 -22.50 10.07
C LYS A 352 6.34 -21.03 9.64
N VAL A 353 5.75 -20.68 8.51
CA VAL A 353 5.83 -19.34 7.92
C VAL A 353 4.44 -18.81 7.61
N ILE A 354 4.15 -17.61 8.10
CA ILE A 354 3.01 -16.80 7.67
C ILE A 354 3.55 -15.70 6.75
N ARG A 355 3.01 -15.61 5.57
CA ARG A 355 3.48 -14.67 4.55
C ARG A 355 3.08 -13.24 4.88
N SER A 356 3.79 -12.26 4.30
CA SER A 356 3.45 -10.85 4.43
C SER A 356 2.00 -10.59 4.03
N MET A 357 1.29 -9.80 4.85
CA MET A 357 -0.11 -9.42 4.66
C MET A 357 -1.12 -10.58 4.63
N ALA A 358 -0.78 -11.76 5.11
CA ALA A 358 -1.61 -12.96 4.95
C ALA A 358 -3.00 -12.83 5.59
N PHE A 359 -3.16 -12.10 6.68
CA PHE A 359 -4.45 -11.83 7.36
C PHE A 359 -4.89 -10.36 7.27
N PHE A 360 -4.30 -9.59 6.34
CA PHE A 360 -4.65 -8.20 6.17
C PHE A 360 -6.10 -8.06 5.68
N GLU A 361 -6.88 -7.18 6.31
CA GLU A 361 -8.33 -6.97 6.10
C GLU A 361 -9.25 -8.12 6.56
N CYS A 362 -8.77 -9.15 7.25
CA CYS A 362 -9.63 -10.19 7.83
C CYS A 362 -10.37 -9.66 9.06
N GLN A 363 -11.42 -8.85 8.86
CA GLN A 363 -12.12 -8.12 9.93
C GLN A 363 -12.97 -9.01 10.84
N ASP A 364 -13.38 -10.19 10.37
CA ASP A 364 -14.28 -11.09 11.08
C ASP A 364 -13.55 -12.22 11.84
N ILE A 365 -12.22 -12.25 11.79
CA ILE A 365 -11.40 -13.09 12.67
C ILE A 365 -11.18 -12.35 13.99
N LYS A 366 -11.70 -12.89 15.10
CA LYS A 366 -11.61 -12.24 16.43
C LYS A 366 -10.35 -12.60 17.19
N ALA A 367 -9.82 -13.79 16.98
CA ALA A 367 -8.54 -14.22 17.55
C ALA A 367 -7.80 -15.14 16.58
N ILE A 368 -6.48 -15.25 16.77
CA ILE A 368 -5.65 -16.22 16.04
C ILE A 368 -4.87 -17.06 17.03
N THR A 369 -4.82 -18.37 16.79
CA THR A 369 -3.92 -19.29 17.49
C THR A 369 -2.78 -19.69 16.58
N LEU A 370 -1.56 -19.32 16.97
CA LEU A 370 -0.33 -19.63 16.25
C LEU A 370 0.31 -20.92 16.77
N PRO A 371 0.85 -21.78 15.92
CA PRO A 371 1.53 -23.00 16.34
C PRO A 371 2.87 -22.69 17.03
N ALA A 372 3.28 -23.59 17.94
CA ALA A 372 4.50 -23.41 18.72
C ALA A 372 5.80 -23.43 17.85
N ASN A 373 5.74 -24.02 16.68
CA ASN A 373 6.87 -24.17 15.76
C ASN A 373 6.95 -23.05 14.69
N ILE A 374 6.16 -21.95 14.86
CA ILE A 374 6.24 -20.83 13.94
C ILE A 374 7.66 -20.23 13.91
N GLU A 375 8.23 -20.08 12.72
CA GLU A 375 9.59 -19.60 12.52
C GLU A 375 9.62 -18.17 12.00
N LYS A 376 8.62 -17.78 11.17
CA LYS A 376 8.57 -16.46 10.54
C LYS A 376 7.14 -15.96 10.36
N ILE A 377 6.93 -14.70 10.67
CA ILE A 377 5.71 -13.95 10.38
C ILE A 377 6.10 -12.76 9.51
N GLY A 378 5.52 -12.66 8.33
CA GLY A 378 5.86 -11.63 7.35
C GLY A 378 5.32 -10.26 7.73
N THR A 379 5.85 -9.23 7.09
CA THR A 379 5.47 -7.83 7.27
C THR A 379 3.96 -7.63 7.15
N GLY A 380 3.33 -6.97 8.12
CA GLY A 380 1.91 -6.65 8.13
C GLY A 380 0.97 -7.87 8.11
N ALA A 381 1.49 -9.08 8.33
CA ALA A 381 0.68 -10.30 8.27
C ALA A 381 -0.53 -10.27 9.22
N LEU A 382 -0.39 -9.63 10.36
CA LEU A 382 -1.41 -9.50 11.41
C LEU A 382 -1.91 -8.04 11.56
N ALA A 383 -1.77 -7.20 10.55
CA ALA A 383 -2.26 -5.83 10.56
C ALA A 383 -3.65 -5.69 9.92
N ASN A 384 -4.34 -4.58 10.18
CA ASN A 384 -5.65 -4.23 9.61
C ASN A 384 -6.66 -5.40 9.62
N ASN A 385 -6.88 -5.96 10.79
CA ASN A 385 -7.81 -7.09 10.97
C ASN A 385 -8.75 -6.87 12.15
N GLY A 386 -9.66 -7.82 12.37
CA GLY A 386 -10.64 -7.79 13.47
C GLY A 386 -10.14 -8.36 14.79
N MET A 387 -8.88 -8.75 14.89
CA MET A 387 -8.35 -9.49 16.03
C MET A 387 -8.29 -8.63 17.29
N THR A 388 -8.84 -9.18 18.37
CA THR A 388 -8.78 -8.60 19.70
C THR A 388 -7.64 -9.19 20.54
N LYS A 389 -7.17 -10.37 20.18
CA LYS A 389 -6.08 -11.09 20.88
C LYS A 389 -5.34 -12.06 19.98
N PHE A 390 -4.12 -12.35 20.37
CA PHE A 390 -3.31 -13.44 19.83
C PHE A 390 -3.21 -14.56 20.87
N ASN A 391 -3.38 -15.82 20.46
CA ASN A 391 -3.13 -16.99 21.29
C ASN A 391 -1.82 -17.63 20.79
N PHE A 392 -0.78 -17.55 21.60
CA PHE A 392 0.54 -18.00 21.20
C PHE A 392 1.34 -18.51 22.40
N ALA A 393 1.97 -19.66 22.27
CA ALA A 393 2.97 -20.13 23.21
C ALA A 393 4.34 -19.59 22.82
N THR A 394 5.00 -18.88 23.73
CA THR A 394 6.37 -18.37 23.52
C THR A 394 7.29 -19.49 23.04
N ASN A 395 8.06 -19.23 22.01
CA ASN A 395 9.04 -20.15 21.45
C ASN A 395 10.43 -19.49 21.33
N ASN A 396 11.36 -20.14 20.61
CA ASN A 396 12.72 -19.63 20.48
C ASN A 396 12.79 -18.29 19.72
N ASN A 397 11.87 -18.05 18.77
CA ASN A 397 11.89 -16.88 17.90
C ASN A 397 10.98 -15.76 18.41
N PHE A 398 9.85 -16.13 19.04
CA PHE A 398 8.80 -15.17 19.40
C PHE A 398 8.49 -15.19 20.90
N VAL A 399 8.10 -14.02 21.39
CA VAL A 399 7.59 -13.79 22.75
C VAL A 399 6.21 -13.18 22.62
N PHE A 400 5.23 -13.73 23.34
CA PHE A 400 3.94 -13.09 23.54
C PHE A 400 3.93 -12.46 24.92
N ALA A 401 3.80 -11.16 24.98
CA ALA A 401 3.77 -10.41 26.22
C ALA A 401 2.92 -9.15 26.04
N ASP A 402 2.19 -8.76 27.11
CA ASP A 402 1.35 -7.55 27.15
C ASP A 402 0.38 -7.45 25.96
N ASP A 403 -0.22 -8.59 25.60
CA ASP A 403 -1.15 -8.76 24.46
C ASP A 403 -0.53 -8.43 23.10
N ALA A 404 0.80 -8.43 22.97
CA ALA A 404 1.50 -8.18 21.73
C ALA A 404 2.50 -9.29 21.37
N LEU A 405 2.80 -9.37 20.10
CA LEU A 405 3.77 -10.31 19.55
C LEU A 405 5.11 -9.62 19.33
N TYR A 406 6.14 -10.19 19.92
CA TYR A 406 7.52 -9.74 19.76
C TYR A 406 8.37 -10.82 19.12
N TYR A 407 9.32 -10.41 18.28
CA TYR A 407 10.37 -11.25 17.74
C TYR A 407 11.67 -11.03 18.52
N ARG A 408 12.38 -12.11 18.85
CA ARG A 408 13.69 -12.00 19.49
C ARG A 408 14.71 -11.50 18.48
N SER A 409 15.42 -10.44 18.84
CA SER A 409 16.51 -9.94 18.00
C SER A 409 17.51 -11.05 17.71
N PRO A 410 18.01 -11.17 16.47
CA PRO A 410 19.05 -12.15 16.12
C PRO A 410 20.33 -12.02 16.96
N SER A 411 20.62 -10.83 17.48
CA SER A 411 21.73 -10.58 18.41
C SER A 411 21.48 -11.13 19.83
N GLY A 412 20.27 -11.61 20.11
CA GLY A 412 19.89 -12.15 21.42
C GLY A 412 19.58 -11.10 22.52
N ASN A 413 19.88 -9.83 22.28
CA ASN A 413 19.86 -8.79 23.32
C ASN A 413 18.64 -7.88 23.32
N GLY A 414 17.64 -8.11 22.47
CA GLY A 414 16.46 -7.23 22.35
C GLY A 414 15.24 -7.93 21.80
N LEU A 415 14.15 -7.16 21.77
CA LEU A 415 12.87 -7.56 21.19
C LEU A 415 12.50 -6.58 20.06
N TYR A 416 11.89 -7.12 19.01
CA TYR A 416 11.23 -6.33 17.97
C TYR A 416 9.72 -6.47 18.15
N LEU A 417 9.01 -5.39 18.37
CA LEU A 417 7.55 -5.43 18.38
C LEU A 417 7.05 -5.71 16.97
N MET A 418 6.38 -6.84 16.77
CA MET A 418 5.90 -7.29 15.46
C MET A 418 4.47 -6.94 15.19
N ALA A 419 3.59 -7.08 16.19
CA ALA A 419 2.16 -6.80 16.03
C ALA A 419 1.47 -6.58 17.37
N VAL A 420 0.52 -5.65 17.36
CA VAL A 420 -0.47 -5.42 18.42
C VAL A 420 -1.85 -5.73 17.84
N PRO A 421 -2.75 -6.43 18.56
CA PRO A 421 -4.09 -6.72 18.06
C PRO A 421 -4.84 -5.43 17.69
N CYS A 422 -5.33 -5.33 16.45
CA CYS A 422 -5.91 -4.08 15.92
C CYS A 422 -7.21 -3.66 16.66
N LYS A 423 -7.93 -4.61 17.24
CA LYS A 423 -9.17 -4.40 18.01
C LYS A 423 -9.02 -4.75 19.50
N GLY A 424 -7.78 -4.80 20.01
CA GLY A 424 -7.51 -4.99 21.43
C GLY A 424 -8.13 -3.87 22.27
N ASN A 425 -8.43 -4.14 23.55
CA ASN A 425 -9.14 -3.20 24.43
C ASN A 425 -8.22 -2.17 25.11
N ARG A 426 -6.92 -2.20 24.84
CA ARG A 426 -5.97 -1.27 25.49
C ARG A 426 -6.05 0.11 24.90
N THR A 427 -6.13 1.11 25.77
CA THR A 427 -5.98 2.53 25.43
C THR A 427 -4.54 3.00 25.63
N ASP A 428 -3.84 2.44 26.62
CA ASP A 428 -2.47 2.75 26.97
C ASP A 428 -1.60 1.53 26.69
N PHE A 429 -0.60 1.70 25.82
CA PHE A 429 0.29 0.63 25.43
C PHE A 429 1.74 0.92 25.83
N VAL A 430 2.27 0.12 26.74
CA VAL A 430 3.66 0.20 27.19
C VAL A 430 4.45 -0.94 26.53
N LEU A 431 5.46 -0.58 25.75
CA LEU A 431 6.33 -1.57 25.13
C LEU A 431 7.22 -2.26 26.19
N GLN A 432 7.55 -3.52 25.95
CA GLN A 432 8.52 -4.25 26.77
C GLN A 432 9.85 -3.48 26.83
N SER A 433 10.45 -3.40 28.02
CA SER A 433 11.69 -2.61 28.25
C SER A 433 12.88 -3.02 27.37
N LYS A 434 12.91 -4.27 26.93
CA LYS A 434 13.93 -4.80 26.02
C LYS A 434 13.61 -4.55 24.53
N THR A 435 12.54 -3.82 24.22
CA THR A 435 12.21 -3.52 22.83
C THR A 435 13.25 -2.57 22.25
N SER A 436 13.90 -3.00 21.19
CA SER A 436 14.91 -2.23 20.45
C SER A 436 14.42 -1.74 19.10
N TYR A 437 13.30 -2.27 18.60
CA TYR A 437 12.75 -1.92 17.30
C TYR A 437 11.23 -2.10 17.25
N ILE A 438 10.53 -1.22 16.54
CA ILE A 438 9.11 -1.37 16.21
C ILE A 438 9.02 -1.72 14.74
N ALA A 439 8.49 -2.90 14.42
CA ALA A 439 8.46 -3.42 13.05
C ALA A 439 7.41 -2.74 12.16
N ASP A 440 7.50 -2.98 10.86
CA ASP A 440 6.52 -2.50 9.89
C ASP A 440 5.09 -2.91 10.29
N TYR A 441 4.15 -1.96 10.23
CA TYR A 441 2.74 -2.15 10.54
C TYR A 441 2.43 -2.63 11.97
N ALA A 442 3.33 -2.54 12.92
CA ALA A 442 3.15 -3.15 14.26
C ALA A 442 1.91 -2.66 15.01
N PHE A 443 1.54 -1.40 14.91
CA PHE A 443 0.30 -0.81 15.43
C PHE A 443 -0.71 -0.43 14.35
N ALA A 444 -0.37 -0.59 13.09
CA ALA A 444 -1.19 -0.06 12.00
C ALA A 444 -2.66 -0.46 12.12
N TYR A 445 -3.55 0.52 11.87
CA TYR A 445 -5.01 0.39 11.98
C TYR A 445 -5.54 0.13 13.40
N ASN A 446 -4.71 0.31 14.43
CA ASN A 446 -5.16 0.21 15.81
C ASN A 446 -5.75 1.56 16.26
N ASN A 447 -7.08 1.62 16.31
CA ASN A 447 -7.81 2.84 16.68
C ASN A 447 -8.15 2.92 18.17
N ASN A 448 -7.82 1.90 18.96
CA ASN A 448 -8.12 1.85 20.39
C ASN A 448 -6.96 2.37 21.25
N VAL A 449 -5.73 2.18 20.80
CA VAL A 449 -4.55 2.68 21.50
C VAL A 449 -4.51 4.22 21.36
N GLN A 450 -4.52 4.90 22.51
CA GLN A 450 -4.48 6.35 22.61
C GLN A 450 -3.09 6.84 23.06
N LYS A 451 -2.40 6.06 23.90
CA LYS A 451 -1.08 6.40 24.42
C LYS A 451 -0.10 5.27 24.19
N VAL A 452 1.09 5.62 23.74
CA VAL A 452 2.18 4.66 23.52
C VAL A 452 3.41 5.08 24.26
N TYR A 453 4.00 4.17 25.04
CA TYR A 453 5.20 4.40 25.81
C TYR A 453 6.36 3.60 25.19
N ILE A 454 7.31 4.32 24.60
CA ILE A 454 8.43 3.77 23.84
C ILE A 454 9.70 3.79 24.72
N PRO A 455 10.27 2.62 25.07
CA PRO A 455 11.46 2.55 25.93
C PRO A 455 12.72 3.13 25.25
N ASP A 456 13.70 3.46 26.08
CA ASP A 456 14.96 4.10 25.69
C ASP A 456 15.85 3.26 24.75
N LEU A 457 15.62 1.93 24.69
CA LEU A 457 16.36 1.03 23.81
C LEU A 457 15.85 1.05 22.36
N VAL A 458 14.69 1.64 22.07
CA VAL A 458 14.15 1.66 20.70
C VAL A 458 14.97 2.59 19.83
N ILE A 459 15.67 2.02 18.85
CA ILE A 459 16.54 2.76 17.92
C ILE A 459 15.86 3.09 16.60
N GLY A 460 14.78 2.39 16.25
CA GLY A 460 14.08 2.61 14.99
C GLY A 460 12.62 2.18 15.04
N ILE A 461 11.82 2.87 14.24
CA ILE A 461 10.40 2.63 14.01
C ILE A 461 10.21 2.45 12.51
N ALA A 462 9.83 1.26 12.10
CA ALA A 462 9.79 0.87 10.70
C ALA A 462 8.59 1.45 9.92
N ASN A 463 8.55 1.15 8.63
CA ASN A 463 7.56 1.69 7.70
C ASN A 463 6.13 1.42 8.18
N ARG A 464 5.29 2.44 8.15
CA ARG A 464 3.86 2.35 8.46
C ARG A 464 3.54 1.74 9.84
N ALA A 465 4.47 1.81 10.80
CA ALA A 465 4.31 1.17 12.10
C ALA A 465 3.05 1.66 12.85
N PHE A 466 2.68 2.91 12.70
CA PHE A 466 1.47 3.55 13.27
C PHE A 466 0.51 4.05 12.18
N TYR A 467 0.55 3.48 10.98
CA TYR A 467 -0.31 3.89 9.88
C TYR A 467 -1.79 3.77 10.25
N ALA A 468 -2.59 4.80 9.97
CA ALA A 468 -4.02 4.85 10.24
C ALA A 468 -4.40 4.56 11.72
N CYS A 469 -3.55 4.95 12.67
CA CYS A 469 -3.86 4.90 14.11
C CYS A 469 -4.66 6.13 14.53
N HIS A 470 -5.94 6.22 14.13
CA HIS A 470 -6.76 7.43 14.36
C HIS A 470 -7.11 7.69 15.83
N GLY A 471 -6.92 6.69 16.69
CA GLY A 471 -7.14 6.82 18.15
C GLY A 471 -5.96 7.44 18.90
N LEU A 472 -4.78 7.53 18.28
CA LEU A 472 -3.54 7.95 18.91
C LEU A 472 -3.61 9.42 19.33
N LYS A 473 -3.20 9.71 20.58
CA LYS A 473 -3.19 11.05 21.18
C LYS A 473 -1.83 11.43 21.71
N ASP A 474 -1.15 10.49 22.37
CA ASP A 474 0.11 10.76 23.06
C ASP A 474 1.14 9.67 22.75
N ILE A 475 2.36 10.08 22.43
CA ILE A 475 3.52 9.21 22.34
C ILE A 475 4.56 9.69 23.35
N TYR A 476 4.97 8.80 24.23
CA TYR A 476 6.02 9.04 25.22
C TYR A 476 7.28 8.30 24.77
N SER A 477 8.32 9.02 24.40
CA SER A 477 9.60 8.45 24.01
C SER A 477 10.68 8.72 25.03
N TYR A 478 11.21 7.64 25.63
CA TYR A 478 12.20 7.73 26.73
C TYR A 478 13.64 7.88 26.26
N ARG A 479 13.87 7.78 24.97
CA ARG A 479 15.21 7.88 24.41
C ARG A 479 15.64 9.34 24.28
N GLU A 480 16.91 9.65 24.65
CA GLU A 480 17.48 10.99 24.48
C GLU A 480 17.74 11.33 23.01
N THR A 481 18.13 10.33 22.22
CA THR A 481 18.33 10.47 20.77
C THR A 481 17.10 9.94 20.07
N ALA A 482 16.48 10.71 19.18
CA ALA A 482 15.29 10.29 18.45
C ALA A 482 15.50 8.94 17.73
N PRO A 483 14.55 8.02 17.81
CA PRO A 483 14.56 6.83 16.95
C PRO A 483 14.51 7.20 15.46
N GLU A 484 15.17 6.41 14.62
CA GLU A 484 15.05 6.54 13.18
C GLU A 484 13.62 6.19 12.72
N LEU A 485 13.07 6.97 11.80
CA LEU A 485 11.75 6.73 11.22
C LEU A 485 11.88 6.14 9.81
N GLY A 486 11.12 5.08 9.57
CA GLY A 486 10.87 4.56 8.23
C GLY A 486 9.92 5.44 7.42
N GLU A 487 9.44 4.91 6.29
CA GLU A 487 8.49 5.59 5.42
C GLU A 487 7.07 5.52 5.99
N GLU A 488 6.33 6.63 5.89
CA GLU A 488 4.91 6.73 6.28
C GLU A 488 4.60 6.14 7.67
N VAL A 489 5.53 6.24 8.62
CA VAL A 489 5.38 5.66 9.98
C VAL A 489 4.03 5.99 10.59
N PHE A 490 3.61 7.23 10.46
CA PHE A 490 2.35 7.77 10.96
C PHE A 490 1.43 8.22 9.81
N GLY A 491 1.50 7.58 8.65
CA GLY A 491 0.61 7.89 7.52
C GLY A 491 -0.85 7.77 7.94
N ASP A 492 -1.70 8.63 7.39
CA ASP A 492 -3.14 8.69 7.71
C ASP A 492 -3.45 8.91 9.22
N VAL A 493 -2.58 9.64 9.94
CA VAL A 493 -2.78 10.08 11.33
C VAL A 493 -2.96 11.60 11.36
N GLU A 494 -3.91 12.09 12.15
CA GLU A 494 -4.14 13.54 12.32
C GLU A 494 -3.12 14.15 13.31
N PHE A 495 -1.95 14.52 12.82
CA PHE A 495 -0.80 14.99 13.64
C PHE A 495 -1.12 16.17 14.57
N ASN A 496 -2.02 17.06 14.18
CA ASN A 496 -2.42 18.20 15.00
C ASN A 496 -3.18 17.81 16.28
N LYS A 497 -3.50 16.52 16.42
CA LYS A 497 -4.19 15.94 17.59
C LYS A 497 -3.29 14.99 18.41
N VAL A 498 -2.05 14.80 18.00
CA VAL A 498 -1.11 13.88 18.67
C VAL A 498 0.03 14.69 19.29
N TYR A 499 0.32 14.42 20.56
CA TYR A 499 1.43 15.01 21.30
C TYR A 499 2.58 14.00 21.43
N LEU A 500 3.79 14.49 21.19
CA LEU A 500 5.01 13.73 21.40
C LEU A 500 5.72 14.25 22.67
N HIS A 501 5.73 13.42 23.69
CA HIS A 501 6.40 13.70 24.96
C HIS A 501 7.79 13.09 24.95
N VAL A 502 8.80 13.91 25.08
CA VAL A 502 10.21 13.49 25.09
C VAL A 502 10.89 13.89 26.41
N LYS A 503 12.02 13.29 26.70
CA LYS A 503 12.85 13.66 27.83
C LYS A 503 13.26 15.13 27.71
N LYS A 504 13.13 15.89 28.80
CA LYS A 504 13.49 17.31 28.83
C LYS A 504 14.94 17.51 28.36
N GLY A 505 15.12 18.38 27.37
CA GLY A 505 16.39 18.65 26.72
C GLY A 505 16.70 17.78 25.52
N SER A 506 15.83 16.81 25.19
CA SER A 506 15.97 15.95 24.01
C SER A 506 15.19 16.46 22.79
N GLU A 507 14.35 17.50 22.93
CA GLU A 507 13.45 18.04 21.91
C GLU A 507 14.20 18.33 20.60
N LYS A 508 15.41 18.91 20.73
CA LYS A 508 16.24 19.20 19.56
C LYS A 508 16.63 17.95 18.78
N SER A 509 16.91 16.83 19.46
CA SER A 509 17.23 15.57 18.77
C SER A 509 16.06 15.08 17.91
N TYR A 510 14.84 15.23 18.40
CA TYR A 510 13.63 14.82 17.66
C TYR A 510 13.34 15.76 16.49
N THR A 511 13.47 17.08 16.69
CA THR A 511 13.29 18.04 15.59
C THR A 511 14.32 17.87 14.48
N ASP A 512 15.59 17.67 14.82
CA ASP A 512 16.68 17.54 13.86
C ASP A 512 16.61 16.20 13.07
N ASN A 513 15.98 15.15 13.61
CA ASN A 513 15.85 13.84 12.99
C ASN A 513 14.49 13.59 12.31
N GLY A 514 13.83 14.64 11.85
CA GLY A 514 12.66 14.56 10.99
C GLY A 514 11.31 14.43 11.70
N TRP A 515 11.28 14.30 13.02
CA TRP A 515 10.04 14.25 13.79
C TRP A 515 9.27 15.58 13.74
N MET A 516 9.98 16.71 13.60
CA MET A 516 9.39 18.05 13.46
C MET A 516 8.42 18.17 12.28
N PHE A 517 8.67 17.48 11.16
CA PHE A 517 7.76 17.50 10.01
C PHE A 517 6.40 16.88 10.30
N LEU A 518 6.31 16.07 11.35
CA LEU A 518 5.13 15.37 11.77
C LEU A 518 4.36 16.13 12.86
N TRP A 519 5.04 16.69 13.84
CA TRP A 519 4.42 17.25 15.04
C TRP A 519 4.52 18.78 15.20
N GLY A 520 5.44 19.46 14.47
CA GLY A 520 5.59 20.91 14.62
C GLY A 520 5.78 21.31 16.08
N ASP A 521 4.85 22.11 16.60
CA ASP A 521 4.86 22.62 17.98
C ASP A 521 4.33 21.62 19.03
N ASN A 522 3.87 20.42 18.63
CA ASN A 522 3.33 19.40 19.53
C ASN A 522 4.43 18.47 20.12
N ILE A 523 5.69 18.89 20.10
CA ILE A 523 6.79 18.20 20.78
C ILE A 523 7.00 18.84 22.14
N GLU A 524 6.72 18.11 23.19
CA GLU A 524 6.80 18.58 24.57
C GLU A 524 7.98 17.94 25.32
N GLY A 525 8.91 18.75 25.78
CA GLY A 525 9.99 18.34 26.68
C GLY A 525 9.53 18.32 28.15
N ASP A 526 8.35 17.77 28.38
CA ASP A 526 7.70 17.75 29.69
C ASP A 526 7.94 16.46 30.45
N TYR A 527 8.58 15.47 29.80
CA TYR A 527 8.88 14.20 30.44
C TYR A 527 9.89 14.45 31.57
N PRO A 528 9.47 14.36 32.83
CA PRO A 528 10.40 14.63 33.93
C PRO A 528 11.55 13.63 33.84
N ASN A 529 12.76 14.16 33.86
CA ASN A 529 13.93 13.34 34.11
C ASN A 529 13.75 12.74 35.52
N ILE A 530 13.18 11.55 35.62
CA ILE A 530 12.91 10.90 36.91
C ILE A 530 14.21 10.72 37.70
N ALA A 531 15.37 10.83 37.04
CA ALA A 531 16.67 10.90 37.68
C ALA A 531 16.93 12.22 38.39
N ASP A 532 16.33 13.35 37.96
CA ASP A 532 16.67 14.67 38.46
C ASP A 532 15.78 15.13 39.64
N GLY A 533 14.66 14.44 39.92
CA GLY A 533 13.77 14.72 41.04
C GLY A 533 14.19 14.04 42.36
N ILE A 534 15.19 13.18 42.33
CA ILE A 534 15.71 12.47 43.49
C ILE A 534 17.16 12.93 43.65
N GLY A 535 17.36 13.94 44.48
CA GLY A 535 18.70 14.38 44.87
C GLY A 535 19.58 13.16 45.19
N ASN A 536 20.75 13.13 44.56
CA ASN A 536 21.80 12.16 44.86
C ASN A 536 22.06 12.04 46.34
N VAL A 537 21.39 11.11 47.00
CA VAL A 537 21.89 10.58 48.26
C VAL A 537 22.68 9.33 47.86
N ALA A 538 23.98 9.52 47.78
CA ALA A 538 24.94 8.45 47.52
C ALA A 538 24.75 7.34 48.58
N THR A 539 24.21 6.21 48.12
CA THR A 539 24.32 4.95 48.84
C THR A 539 24.85 3.89 47.89
N GLU A 540 26.15 3.94 47.64
CA GLU A 540 26.86 2.96 46.77
C GLU A 540 26.72 1.50 47.23
N ASN A 541 26.22 1.27 48.46
CA ASN A 541 26.12 -0.07 49.05
C ASN A 541 24.69 -0.68 49.12
N MET A 542 23.66 0.06 48.70
CA MET A 542 22.28 -0.45 48.78
C MET A 542 21.93 -1.31 47.56
N LYS A 543 21.84 -2.63 47.73
CA LYS A 543 21.46 -3.57 46.67
C LYS A 543 19.97 -3.82 46.76
N CYS A 544 19.26 -3.58 45.67
CA CYS A 544 17.84 -3.93 45.49
C CYS A 544 17.68 -4.78 44.27
N SER A 545 16.80 -5.75 44.34
CA SER A 545 16.36 -6.57 43.20
C SER A 545 14.84 -6.57 43.12
N VAL A 546 14.35 -6.67 41.90
CA VAL A 546 12.92 -6.75 41.59
C VAL A 546 12.68 -8.02 40.82
N VAL A 547 11.73 -8.80 41.26
CA VAL A 547 11.23 -9.98 40.56
C VAL A 547 9.75 -9.81 40.34
N ARG A 548 9.36 -9.66 39.07
CA ARG A 548 7.92 -9.67 38.71
C ARG A 548 7.40 -11.09 38.80
N MET A 549 6.45 -11.31 39.70
CA MET A 549 5.91 -12.65 40.00
C MET A 549 4.83 -13.05 38.98
N ASN A 550 4.01 -12.10 38.59
CA ASN A 550 2.97 -12.22 37.57
C ASN A 550 2.59 -10.82 37.03
N ALA A 551 1.53 -10.77 36.26
CA ALA A 551 1.04 -9.54 35.66
C ALA A 551 0.75 -8.42 36.65
N ASN A 552 0.26 -8.79 37.85
CA ASN A 552 -0.25 -7.83 38.84
C ASN A 552 0.56 -7.80 40.13
N GLU A 553 1.70 -8.48 40.19
CA GLU A 553 2.49 -8.56 41.40
C GLU A 553 4.00 -8.52 41.11
N ALA A 554 4.72 -7.79 41.93
CA ALA A 554 6.17 -7.78 41.93
C ALA A 554 6.71 -7.91 43.35
N CYS A 555 7.81 -8.64 43.48
CA CYS A 555 8.54 -8.79 44.73
C CYS A 555 9.79 -7.91 44.70
N LEU A 556 9.85 -6.96 45.62
CA LEU A 556 11.02 -6.12 45.87
C LEU A 556 11.85 -6.77 46.99
N THR A 557 13.14 -6.96 46.77
CA THR A 557 14.07 -7.46 47.77
C THR A 557 15.24 -6.53 47.88
N ALA A 558 15.64 -6.17 49.10
CA ALA A 558 16.77 -5.28 49.37
C ALA A 558 17.68 -5.90 50.45
N ASN A 559 18.90 -5.37 50.57
CA ASN A 559 19.84 -5.75 51.60
C ASN A 559 19.62 -4.99 52.94
N ALA A 560 18.57 -4.14 53.02
CA ALA A 560 18.13 -3.41 54.22
C ALA A 560 16.59 -3.37 54.28
N ASN A 561 16.03 -3.09 55.48
CA ASN A 561 14.60 -3.03 55.66
C ASN A 561 13.98 -1.80 55.04
N ILE A 562 12.98 -2.04 54.19
CA ILE A 562 12.19 -1.02 53.51
C ILE A 562 11.12 -0.50 54.46
N SER A 563 11.01 0.80 54.65
CA SER A 563 10.02 1.47 55.50
C SER A 563 8.77 1.89 54.71
N SER A 564 8.91 2.25 53.47
CA SER A 564 7.78 2.50 52.57
C SER A 564 8.15 2.29 51.10
N VAL A 565 7.12 2.03 50.30
CA VAL A 565 7.23 1.96 48.84
C VAL A 565 6.18 2.88 48.25
N GLU A 566 6.60 3.82 47.45
CA GLU A 566 5.75 4.63 46.58
C GLU A 566 5.85 4.07 45.17
N LEU A 567 4.73 3.69 44.55
CA LEU A 567 4.68 3.14 43.18
C LEU A 567 4.14 4.21 42.23
N TYR A 568 4.89 4.52 41.22
CA TYR A 568 4.53 5.47 40.16
C TYR A 568 4.33 4.74 38.84
N ASN A 569 3.33 5.15 38.07
CA ASN A 569 3.15 4.68 36.71
C ASN A 569 4.17 5.34 35.75
N ALA A 570 4.15 4.93 34.50
CA ALA A 570 5.02 5.48 33.46
C ALA A 570 4.84 7.00 33.22
N ALA A 571 3.69 7.57 33.56
CA ALA A 571 3.42 9.01 33.49
C ALA A 571 3.89 9.79 34.74
N GLY A 572 4.61 9.14 35.67
CA GLY A 572 5.06 9.77 36.90
C GLY A 572 3.98 9.99 37.96
N SER A 573 2.76 9.52 37.75
CA SER A 573 1.66 9.64 38.71
C SER A 573 1.78 8.56 39.77
N LEU A 574 1.61 8.92 41.04
CA LEU A 574 1.56 7.98 42.16
C LEU A 574 0.32 7.11 42.03
N VAL A 575 0.51 5.79 41.90
CA VAL A 575 -0.59 4.81 41.73
C VAL A 575 -0.82 3.94 42.96
N SER A 576 0.19 3.80 43.81
CA SER A 576 0.07 3.06 45.08
C SER A 576 1.15 3.49 46.05
N GLU A 577 0.83 3.48 47.34
CA GLU A 577 1.78 3.72 48.42
C GLU A 577 1.57 2.71 49.53
N VAL A 578 2.64 2.05 49.97
CA VAL A 578 2.65 1.16 51.11
C VAL A 578 3.57 1.74 52.16
N LYS A 579 3.03 1.97 53.38
CA LYS A 579 3.75 2.58 54.49
C LYS A 579 3.90 1.60 55.66
N GLN A 580 4.75 1.96 56.62
CA GLN A 580 5.00 1.22 57.87
C GLN A 580 5.52 -0.19 57.61
N LEU A 581 6.32 -0.36 56.57
CA LEU A 581 7.04 -1.57 56.31
C LEU A 581 8.27 -1.67 57.23
N ASN A 582 8.63 -2.87 57.61
CA ASN A 582 9.90 -3.16 58.24
C ASN A 582 10.40 -4.52 57.77
N SER A 583 10.60 -4.60 56.48
CA SER A 583 10.98 -5.85 55.79
C SER A 583 11.95 -5.59 54.64
N ASN A 584 12.90 -6.46 54.50
CA ASN A 584 13.81 -6.43 53.35
C ASN A 584 13.23 -7.10 52.09
N LYS A 585 11.98 -7.63 52.20
CA LYS A 585 11.25 -8.24 51.09
C LYS A 585 9.79 -7.78 51.16
N VAL A 586 9.33 -7.13 50.07
CA VAL A 586 7.99 -6.54 49.99
C VAL A 586 7.33 -7.01 48.71
N LEU A 587 6.14 -7.60 48.84
CA LEU A 587 5.27 -7.88 47.70
C LEU A 587 4.39 -6.66 47.45
N ILE A 588 4.37 -6.17 46.22
CA ILE A 588 3.53 -5.05 45.82
C ILE A 588 2.57 -5.48 44.72
N THR A 589 1.34 -4.97 44.82
CA THR A 589 0.32 -5.16 43.78
C THR A 589 0.47 -4.07 42.72
N LEU A 590 0.51 -4.48 41.46
CA LEU A 590 0.56 -3.60 40.31
C LEU A 590 -0.88 -3.45 39.79
N PRO A 591 -1.45 -2.22 39.79
CA PRO A 591 -2.87 -2.01 39.46
C PRO A 591 -3.25 -2.45 38.04
N TYR A 592 -2.33 -2.42 37.10
CA TYR A 592 -2.50 -2.87 35.72
C TYR A 592 -1.17 -3.34 35.13
N HIS A 593 -1.20 -3.94 33.95
CA HIS A 593 0.01 -4.26 33.20
C HIS A 593 0.71 -2.98 32.76
N GLY A 594 1.98 -2.80 33.08
CA GLY A 594 2.73 -1.63 32.67
C GLY A 594 4.10 -1.54 33.32
N PHE A 595 4.82 -0.50 32.96
CA PHE A 595 6.02 -0.06 33.64
C PHE A 595 5.66 0.72 34.89
N TYR A 596 6.37 0.37 35.96
CA TYR A 596 6.28 1.12 37.21
C TYR A 596 7.67 1.51 37.69
N ILE A 597 7.69 2.58 38.44
CA ILE A 597 8.85 3.00 39.22
C ILE A 597 8.47 2.88 40.67
N ALA A 598 9.21 2.08 41.40
CA ALA A 598 9.07 2.02 42.85
C ALA A 598 10.17 2.85 43.51
N LYS A 599 9.77 3.81 44.32
CA LYS A 599 10.62 4.56 45.21
C LYS A 599 10.54 3.92 46.58
N LEU A 600 11.64 3.28 47.00
CA LEU A 600 11.78 2.60 48.26
C LEU A 600 12.43 3.57 49.26
N LYS A 601 11.81 3.78 50.42
CA LYS A 601 12.39 4.36 51.60
C LYS A 601 12.87 3.31 52.56
N PHE A 602 14.01 3.45 53.12
CA PHE A 602 14.56 2.52 54.11
C PHE A 602 14.49 3.10 55.51
N ASN A 603 14.67 2.24 56.54
CA ASN A 603 14.59 2.65 57.94
C ASN A 603 15.67 3.63 58.36
N ASP A 604 16.79 3.69 57.67
CA ASP A 604 17.87 4.64 57.86
C ASP A 604 17.63 6.02 57.17
N GLY A 605 16.45 6.17 56.55
CA GLY A 605 16.06 7.37 55.80
C GLY A 605 16.60 7.43 54.37
N SER A 606 17.42 6.45 53.93
CA SER A 606 17.89 6.37 52.56
C SER A 606 16.76 6.05 51.58
N VAL A 607 16.95 6.41 50.31
CA VAL A 607 15.96 6.22 49.27
C VAL A 607 16.62 5.54 48.07
N LYS A 608 15.96 4.54 47.52
CA LYS A 608 16.36 3.86 46.27
C LYS A 608 15.17 3.81 45.31
N VAL A 609 15.47 3.98 44.05
CA VAL A 609 14.48 3.87 42.97
C VAL A 609 14.79 2.66 42.14
N VAL A 610 13.78 1.85 41.84
CA VAL A 610 13.90 0.65 41.03
C VAL A 610 12.79 0.60 40.00
N LYS A 611 13.11 0.10 38.81
CA LYS A 611 12.11 -0.18 37.76
C LYS A 611 11.47 -1.54 37.99
N ILE A 612 10.17 -1.63 37.74
CA ILE A 612 9.38 -2.84 37.85
C ILE A 612 8.76 -3.18 36.49
#